data_29ef56629aa20a929b88b8e1bfa27a27
#
_entry.id   29ef56629aa20a929b88b8e1bfa27a27
#
_cell.length_a   1.000
_cell.length_b   1.000
_cell.length_c   1.000
_cell.angle_alpha   90.00
_cell.angle_beta   90.00
_cell.angle_gamma   90.00
#
_symmetry.space_group_name_H-M   'P 1'
#
loop_
_entity.id
_entity.type
_entity.pdbx_description
1 polymer ?
#
loop_
_entity_poly.entity_id
_entity_poly.type
_entity_poly.pdbx_seq_one_letter_code
_entity_poly.pdbx_strand_id
1 'polypeptide(L)'
;YAMICYNIALNIGGMSNEVFLSAFHELVIMGPAAFVLDFFIVGNLAKKKAFQIVRVGQDNPFHLVLAISVVSVIWMCPLMSLVATLLFKNAGSQIIAVWLETTVLNFPMAFCWQLFFAGPFVRFLFRNIFREKEAENENVYAADAQ
;
A
#
# COMPACT_ATOMS: atom_id res chain seq x y z
N TYR A 1 -8.36 1.86 -3.55
CA TYR A 1 -9.43 2.68 -4.10
C TYR A 1 -8.88 3.96 -4.74
N ALA A 2 -8.16 4.81 -4.01
CA ALA A 2 -7.61 6.07 -4.52
C ALA A 2 -6.76 5.90 -5.79
N MET A 3 -5.92 4.86 -5.85
CA MET A 3 -5.10 4.55 -7.03
C MET A 3 -5.94 4.11 -8.22
N ILE A 4 -7.04 3.38 -7.99
CA ILE A 4 -7.96 2.99 -9.06
C ILE A 4 -8.67 4.24 -9.63
N CYS A 5 -9.20 5.10 -8.77
CA CYS A 5 -9.78 6.38 -9.19
C CYS A 5 -8.80 7.23 -10.01
N TYR A 6 -7.55 7.30 -9.56
CA TYR A 6 -6.50 8.02 -10.27
C TYR A 6 -6.24 7.44 -11.67
N ASN A 7 -6.11 6.12 -11.80
CA ASN A 7 -5.92 5.46 -13.08
C ASN A 7 -7.10 5.67 -14.04
N ILE A 8 -8.33 5.56 -13.54
CA ILE A 8 -9.54 5.78 -14.34
C ILE A 8 -9.60 7.26 -14.79
N ALA A 9 -9.34 8.20 -13.89
CA ALA A 9 -9.32 9.62 -14.21
C ALA A 9 -8.27 9.97 -15.28
N LEU A 10 -7.08 9.35 -15.22
CA LEU A 10 -6.07 9.50 -16.27
C LEU A 10 -6.53 8.95 -17.62
N ASN A 11 -7.22 7.81 -17.64
CA ASN A 11 -7.70 7.20 -18.87
C ASN A 11 -8.84 8.02 -19.53
N ILE A 12 -9.71 8.64 -18.73
CA ILE A 12 -10.84 9.43 -19.20
C ILE A 12 -10.41 10.87 -19.48
N GLY A 13 -9.28 11.31 -18.94
CA GLY A 13 -8.76 12.68 -19.09
C GLY A 13 -9.33 13.69 -18.10
N GLY A 14 -9.96 13.22 -17.00
CA GLY A 14 -10.48 14.09 -15.94
C GLY A 14 -11.24 13.37 -14.85
N MET A 15 -11.57 14.11 -13.79
CA MET A 15 -12.38 13.59 -12.69
C MET A 15 -13.86 13.82 -12.98
N SER A 16 -14.66 12.76 -12.90
CA SER A 16 -16.12 12.80 -12.98
C SER A 16 -16.73 11.89 -11.90
N ASN A 17 -18.03 12.07 -11.62
CA ASN A 17 -18.72 11.21 -10.65
C ASN A 17 -18.75 9.74 -11.10
N GLU A 18 -18.68 9.48 -12.39
CA GLU A 18 -18.61 8.12 -12.96
C GLU A 18 -17.30 7.40 -12.61
N VAL A 19 -16.21 8.16 -12.40
CA VAL A 19 -14.92 7.60 -11.98
C VAL A 19 -15.05 6.86 -10.66
N PHE A 20 -15.79 7.42 -9.71
CA PHE A 20 -15.98 6.79 -8.39
C PHE A 20 -16.77 5.50 -8.48
N LEU A 21 -17.81 5.47 -9.31
CA LEU A 21 -18.61 4.27 -9.50
C LEU A 21 -17.84 3.17 -10.22
N SER A 22 -17.12 3.53 -11.29
CA SER A 22 -16.27 2.62 -12.04
C SER A 22 -15.12 2.08 -11.19
N ALA A 23 -14.52 2.93 -10.34
CA ALA A 23 -13.48 2.53 -9.39
C ALA A 23 -13.98 1.50 -8.37
N PHE A 24 -15.24 1.58 -7.96
CA PHE A 24 -15.84 0.59 -7.07
C PHE A 24 -15.98 -0.77 -7.75
N HIS A 25 -16.33 -0.77 -9.02
CA HIS A 25 -16.44 -2.00 -9.81
C HIS A 25 -15.07 -2.66 -10.04
N GLU A 26 -14.07 -1.87 -10.39
CA GLU A 26 -12.69 -2.35 -10.54
C GLU A 26 -12.09 -2.83 -9.21
N LEU A 27 -12.45 -2.22 -8.08
CA LEU A 27 -11.97 -2.60 -6.76
C LEU A 27 -12.31 -4.05 -6.41
N VAL A 28 -13.47 -4.54 -6.82
CA VAL A 28 -13.91 -5.92 -6.56
C VAL A 28 -12.95 -6.93 -7.19
N ILE A 29 -12.34 -6.59 -8.32
CA ILE A 29 -11.36 -7.44 -9.02
C ILE A 29 -9.94 -7.14 -8.54
N MET A 30 -9.58 -5.86 -8.47
CA MET A 30 -8.23 -5.42 -8.10
C MET A 30 -7.92 -5.65 -6.62
N GLY A 31 -8.94 -5.63 -5.73
CA GLY A 31 -8.78 -5.86 -4.31
C GLY A 31 -8.21 -7.25 -3.99
N PRO A 32 -8.86 -8.33 -4.40
CA PRO A 32 -8.33 -9.68 -4.23
C PRO A 32 -6.97 -9.89 -4.93
N ALA A 33 -6.78 -9.33 -6.12
CA ALA A 33 -5.50 -9.40 -6.82
C ALA A 33 -4.38 -8.71 -6.03
N ALA A 34 -4.64 -7.53 -5.49
CA ALA A 34 -3.71 -6.80 -4.64
C ALA A 34 -3.38 -7.59 -3.37
N PHE A 35 -4.39 -8.19 -2.73
CA PHE A 35 -4.20 -8.98 -1.52
C PHE A 35 -3.33 -10.22 -1.77
N VAL A 36 -3.58 -10.93 -2.86
CA VAL A 36 -2.78 -12.12 -3.24
C VAL A 36 -1.34 -11.72 -3.54
N LEU A 37 -1.12 -10.65 -4.32
CA LEU A 37 0.22 -10.17 -4.64
C LEU A 37 0.98 -9.69 -3.40
N ASP A 38 0.31 -8.96 -2.50
CA ASP A 38 0.93 -8.48 -1.28
C ASP A 38 1.30 -9.65 -0.35
N PHE A 39 0.38 -10.58 -0.16
CA PHE A 39 0.60 -11.72 0.73
C PHE A 39 1.72 -12.65 0.25
N PHE A 40 1.73 -13.03 -1.03
CA PHE A 40 2.67 -14.02 -1.56
C PHE A 40 4.03 -13.43 -1.98
N ILE A 41 4.04 -12.23 -2.55
CA ILE A 41 5.22 -11.66 -3.19
C ILE A 41 5.77 -10.48 -2.38
N VAL A 42 4.97 -9.43 -2.25
CA VAL A 42 5.45 -8.14 -1.74
C VAL A 42 5.70 -8.20 -0.24
N GLY A 43 4.80 -8.80 0.55
CA GLY A 43 4.92 -8.85 2.01
C GLY A 43 6.19 -9.56 2.47
N ASN A 44 6.51 -10.70 1.86
CA ASN A 44 7.74 -11.44 2.18
C ASN A 44 9.00 -10.72 1.70
N LEU A 45 8.94 -10.15 0.49
CA LEU A 45 10.09 -9.46 -0.12
C LEU A 45 10.37 -8.12 0.55
N ALA A 46 9.32 -7.35 0.86
CA ALA A 46 9.44 -6.07 1.53
C ALA A 46 10.01 -6.21 2.94
N LYS A 47 9.54 -7.17 3.72
CA LYS A 47 10.09 -7.47 5.04
C LYS A 47 11.57 -7.85 4.96
N LYS A 48 11.92 -8.80 4.09
CA LYS A 48 13.30 -9.26 3.92
C LYS A 48 14.25 -8.13 3.51
N LYS A 49 13.84 -7.27 2.59
CA LYS A 49 14.64 -6.12 2.14
C LYS A 49 14.68 -5.00 3.17
N ALA A 50 13.59 -4.70 3.86
CA ALA A 50 13.57 -3.69 4.91
C ALA A 50 14.49 -4.05 6.09
N PHE A 51 14.51 -5.31 6.51
CA PHE A 51 15.44 -5.80 7.54
C PHE A 51 16.91 -5.79 7.11
N GLN A 52 17.19 -5.79 5.81
CA GLN A 52 18.56 -5.60 5.30
C GLN A 52 19.01 -4.14 5.32
N ILE A 53 18.08 -3.20 5.14
CA ILE A 53 18.36 -1.75 5.07
C ILE A 53 18.41 -1.14 6.47
N VAL A 54 17.53 -1.56 7.37
CA VAL A 54 17.41 -1.04 8.73
C VAL A 54 17.90 -2.09 9.73
N ARG A 55 18.90 -1.75 10.53
CA ARG A 55 19.41 -2.62 11.61
C ARG A 55 18.41 -2.62 12.75
N VAL A 56 17.80 -3.78 12.96
CA VAL A 56 16.85 -3.98 14.06
C VAL A 56 17.56 -3.80 15.41
N GLY A 57 17.13 -2.80 16.18
CA GLY A 57 17.64 -2.54 17.53
C GLY A 57 18.51 -1.29 17.68
N GLN A 58 18.93 -0.63 16.59
CA GLN A 58 19.65 0.65 16.66
C GLN A 58 18.85 1.85 16.14
N ASP A 59 17.86 1.59 15.26
CA ASP A 59 17.05 2.64 14.64
C ASP A 59 15.65 2.71 15.27
N ASN A 60 15.06 3.90 15.30
CA ASN A 60 13.70 4.10 15.75
C ASN A 60 12.72 3.21 14.94
N PRO A 61 11.72 2.59 15.60
CA PRO A 61 10.72 1.75 14.92
C PRO A 61 10.01 2.45 13.77
N PHE A 62 10.02 3.79 13.78
CA PHE A 62 9.57 4.64 12.70
C PHE A 62 10.31 4.42 11.38
N HIS A 63 11.64 4.36 11.40
CA HIS A 63 12.46 4.16 10.20
C HIS A 63 12.21 2.78 9.58
N LEU A 64 11.98 1.77 10.43
CA LEU A 64 11.64 0.42 9.96
C LEU A 64 10.31 0.40 9.21
N VAL A 65 9.26 1.00 9.77
CA VAL A 65 7.94 1.08 9.13
C VAL A 65 8.00 1.87 7.84
N LEU A 66 8.75 2.97 7.83
CA LEU A 66 8.96 3.78 6.62
C LEU A 66 9.69 2.99 5.54
N ALA A 67 10.77 2.27 5.89
CA ALA A 67 11.52 1.44 4.95
C ALA A 67 10.66 0.32 4.36
N ILE A 68 9.87 -0.39 5.18
CA ILE A 68 8.93 -1.41 4.71
C ILE A 68 7.93 -0.79 3.73
N SER A 69 7.37 0.37 4.05
CA SER A 69 6.39 1.06 3.20
C SER A 69 6.99 1.46 1.86
N VAL A 70 8.19 2.03 1.84
CA VAL A 70 8.89 2.44 0.61
C VAL A 70 9.20 1.23 -0.27
N VAL A 71 9.76 0.17 0.31
CA VAL A 71 10.07 -1.07 -0.43
C VAL A 71 8.80 -1.73 -0.96
N SER A 72 7.71 -1.72 -0.18
CA SER A 72 6.42 -2.23 -0.63
C SER A 72 5.90 -1.47 -1.84
N VAL A 73 5.95 -0.14 -1.85
CA VAL A 73 5.51 0.67 -3.00
C VAL A 73 6.35 0.39 -4.23
N ILE A 74 7.68 0.28 -4.10
CA ILE A 74 8.60 0.00 -5.21
C ILE A 74 8.24 -1.32 -5.91
N TRP A 75 7.82 -2.34 -5.17
CA TRP A 75 7.45 -3.63 -5.74
C TRP A 75 5.97 -3.72 -6.12
N MET A 76 5.09 -3.17 -5.29
CA MET A 76 3.65 -3.26 -5.51
C MET A 76 3.20 -2.42 -6.71
N CYS A 77 3.79 -1.23 -6.90
CA CYS A 77 3.39 -0.33 -7.97
C CYS A 77 3.55 -0.95 -9.38
N PRO A 78 4.73 -1.49 -9.79
CA PRO A 78 4.86 -2.12 -11.10
C PRO A 78 4.01 -3.39 -11.24
N LEU A 79 3.87 -4.20 -10.18
CA LEU A 79 3.04 -5.41 -10.21
C LEU A 79 1.56 -5.07 -10.41
N MET A 80 1.04 -4.12 -9.65
CA MET A 80 -0.37 -3.69 -9.78
C MET A 80 -0.62 -2.96 -11.09
N SER A 81 0.35 -2.18 -11.60
CA SER A 81 0.27 -1.56 -12.91
C SER A 81 0.25 -2.60 -14.03
N LEU A 82 0.98 -3.72 -13.87
CA LEU A 82 0.94 -4.84 -14.81
C LEU A 82 -0.45 -5.50 -14.80
N VAL A 83 -0.99 -5.81 -13.64
CA VAL A 83 -2.34 -6.39 -13.50
C VAL A 83 -3.40 -5.47 -14.12
N ALA A 84 -3.34 -4.17 -13.82
CA ALA A 84 -4.25 -3.17 -14.39
C ALA A 84 -4.14 -3.10 -15.93
N THR A 85 -2.93 -3.15 -16.46
CA THR A 85 -2.69 -3.13 -17.91
C THR A 85 -3.25 -4.39 -18.59
N LEU A 86 -3.08 -5.55 -17.97
CA LEU A 86 -3.57 -6.83 -18.52
C LEU A 86 -5.09 -6.96 -18.46
N LEU A 87 -5.73 -6.49 -17.39
CA LEU A 87 -7.16 -6.68 -17.17
C LEU A 87 -8.03 -5.56 -17.77
N PHE A 88 -7.56 -4.32 -17.74
CA PHE A 88 -8.39 -3.16 -18.08
C PHE A 88 -7.92 -2.36 -19.29
N LYS A 89 -6.63 -2.46 -19.63
CA LYS A 89 -6.08 -1.81 -20.81
C LYS A 89 -5.86 -2.84 -21.92
N ASN A 90 -6.69 -2.84 -22.95
CA ASN A 90 -6.51 -3.70 -24.14
C ASN A 90 -5.27 -3.28 -24.96
N ALA A 91 -4.09 -3.38 -24.34
CA ALA A 91 -2.83 -2.84 -24.90
C ALA A 91 -2.26 -3.65 -26.07
N GLY A 92 -2.80 -4.85 -26.35
CA GLY A 92 -2.38 -5.69 -27.48
C GLY A 92 -0.85 -5.88 -27.54
N SER A 93 -0.25 -5.49 -28.67
CA SER A 93 1.20 -5.57 -28.87
C SER A 93 2.02 -4.50 -28.12
N GLN A 94 1.38 -3.48 -27.57
CA GLN A 94 2.04 -2.37 -26.85
C GLN A 94 1.98 -2.52 -25.32
N ILE A 95 1.74 -3.72 -24.84
CA ILE A 95 1.59 -4.02 -23.39
C ILE A 95 2.76 -3.48 -22.54
N ILE A 96 4.00 -3.62 -23.02
CA ILE A 96 5.19 -3.19 -22.29
C ILE A 96 5.25 -1.67 -22.18
N ALA A 97 4.95 -0.95 -23.27
CA ALA A 97 4.97 0.51 -23.28
C ALA A 97 3.89 1.08 -22.35
N VAL A 98 2.68 0.58 -22.45
CA VAL A 98 1.53 0.99 -21.62
C VAL A 98 1.75 0.63 -20.15
N TRP A 99 2.35 -0.51 -19.86
CA TRP A 99 2.72 -0.90 -18.50
C TRP A 99 3.76 0.04 -17.88
N LEU A 100 4.84 0.35 -18.62
CA LEU A 100 5.88 1.27 -18.16
C LEU A 100 5.31 2.67 -17.93
N GLU A 101 4.54 3.19 -18.87
CA GLU A 101 3.86 4.49 -18.75
C GLU A 101 2.97 4.52 -17.51
N THR A 102 2.13 3.51 -17.32
CA THR A 102 1.24 3.39 -16.17
C THR A 102 2.03 3.30 -14.86
N THR A 103 3.14 2.56 -14.84
CA THR A 103 4.00 2.44 -13.66
C THR A 103 4.65 3.77 -13.30
N VAL A 104 5.19 4.49 -14.27
CA VAL A 104 5.85 5.79 -14.05
C VAL A 104 4.85 6.84 -13.56
N LEU A 105 3.64 6.86 -14.10
CA LEU A 105 2.60 7.79 -13.65
C LEU A 105 2.04 7.43 -12.25
N ASN A 106 1.90 6.15 -11.96
CA ASN A 106 1.36 5.68 -10.69
C ASN A 106 2.36 5.79 -9.54
N PHE A 107 3.66 5.68 -9.83
CA PHE A 107 4.68 5.63 -8.79
C PHE A 107 4.71 6.86 -7.88
N PRO A 108 4.76 8.12 -8.39
CA PRO A 108 4.75 9.30 -7.55
C PRO A 108 3.48 9.41 -6.71
N MET A 109 2.32 9.10 -7.30
CA MET A 109 1.04 9.14 -6.60
C MET A 109 0.96 8.09 -5.49
N ALA A 110 1.37 6.85 -5.77
CA ALA A 110 1.40 5.76 -4.80
C ALA A 110 2.36 6.08 -3.64
N PHE A 111 3.52 6.64 -3.95
CA PHE A 111 4.53 7.01 -2.98
C PHE A 111 4.06 8.15 -2.07
N CYS A 112 3.51 9.22 -2.63
CA CYS A 112 2.92 10.32 -1.86
C CYS A 112 1.76 9.83 -0.98
N TRP A 113 0.87 9.02 -1.54
CA TRP A 113 -0.26 8.45 -0.79
C TRP A 113 0.21 7.61 0.40
N GLN A 114 1.21 6.77 0.19
CA GLN A 114 1.80 5.93 1.23
C GLN A 114 2.45 6.76 2.34
N LEU A 115 3.20 7.79 1.99
CA LEU A 115 3.89 8.63 2.97
C LEU A 115 2.95 9.54 3.76
N PHE A 116 2.02 10.22 3.07
CA PHE A 116 1.20 11.26 3.69
C PHE A 116 -0.09 10.74 4.32
N PHE A 117 -0.66 9.68 3.77
CA PHE A 117 -1.95 9.15 4.25
C PHE A 117 -1.80 7.79 4.94
N ALA A 118 -1.27 6.79 4.25
CA ALA A 118 -1.19 5.44 4.80
C ALA A 118 -0.22 5.37 5.99
N GLY A 119 0.93 6.02 5.92
CA GLY A 119 1.93 6.04 7.00
C GLY A 119 1.39 6.61 8.32
N PRO A 120 0.89 7.85 8.36
CA PRO A 120 0.28 8.43 9.55
C PRO A 120 -0.95 7.66 10.05
N PHE A 121 -1.79 7.16 9.13
CA PHE A 121 -3.00 6.42 9.48
C PHE A 121 -2.67 5.09 10.17
N VAL A 122 -1.74 4.32 9.62
CA VAL A 122 -1.30 3.06 10.23
C VAL A 122 -0.70 3.29 11.61
N ARG A 123 0.09 4.34 11.81
CA ARG A 123 0.64 4.71 13.13
C ARG A 123 -0.44 5.09 14.14
N PHE A 124 -1.41 5.87 13.70
CA PHE A 124 -2.55 6.24 14.54
C PHE A 124 -3.31 4.99 15.00
N LEU A 125 -3.56 4.05 14.09
CA LEU A 125 -4.20 2.77 14.39
C LEU A 125 -3.37 1.94 15.38
N PHE A 126 -2.07 1.76 15.11
CA PHE A 126 -1.18 1.01 15.99
C PHE A 126 -1.11 1.63 17.39
N ARG A 127 -0.98 2.95 17.47
CA ARG A 127 -0.94 3.65 18.76
C ARG A 127 -2.23 3.49 19.55
N ASN A 128 -3.38 3.46 18.90
CA ASN A 128 -4.66 3.23 19.58
C ASN A 128 -4.80 1.79 20.07
N ILE A 129 -4.48 0.81 19.22
CA ILE A 129 -4.63 -0.62 19.55
C ILE A 129 -3.64 -1.05 20.63
N PHE A 130 -2.38 -0.61 20.57
CA PHE A 130 -1.36 -1.02 21.55
C PHE A 130 -1.47 -0.24 22.87
N ARG A 131 -1.98 0.99 22.86
CA ARG A 131 -2.22 1.75 24.07
C ARG A 131 -3.31 1.13 24.96
N GLU A 132 -4.31 0.48 24.37
CA GLU A 132 -5.31 -0.26 25.14
C GLU A 132 -4.69 -1.47 25.85
N LYS A 133 -3.79 -2.20 25.18
CA LYS A 133 -3.12 -3.36 25.79
C LYS A 133 -2.12 -3.01 26.91
N GLU A 134 -1.43 -1.89 26.79
CA GLU A 134 -0.54 -1.41 27.88
C GLU A 134 -1.34 -1.01 29.12
N ALA A 135 -2.46 -0.31 28.95
CA ALA A 135 -3.34 0.07 30.04
C ALA A 135 -4.02 -1.15 30.72
N GLU A 136 -4.35 -2.18 29.95
CA GLU A 136 -4.91 -3.42 30.49
C GLU A 136 -3.87 -4.22 31.29
N ASN A 137 -2.63 -4.31 30.79
CA ASN A 137 -1.55 -4.96 31.51
C ASN A 137 -1.16 -4.21 32.80
N GLU A 138 -1.11 -2.90 32.78
CA GLU A 138 -0.78 -2.08 33.96
C GLU A 138 -1.83 -2.24 35.08
N ASN A 139 -3.10 -2.37 34.69
CA ASN A 139 -4.18 -2.65 35.64
C ASN A 139 -4.12 -4.06 36.23
N VAL A 140 -3.68 -5.07 35.47
CA VAL A 140 -3.49 -6.44 35.93
C VAL A 140 -2.33 -6.51 36.96
N TYR A 141 -1.19 -5.89 36.67
CA TYR A 141 -0.06 -5.83 37.60
C TYR A 141 -0.38 -5.03 38.89
N ALA A 142 -1.22 -4.02 38.79
CA ALA A 142 -1.64 -3.26 39.95
C ALA A 142 -2.64 -4.04 40.86
N ALA A 143 -3.42 -4.93 40.26
CA ALA A 143 -4.35 -5.80 41.00
C ALA A 143 -3.64 -6.96 41.70
N ASP A 144 -2.57 -7.50 41.12
CA ASP A 144 -1.77 -8.60 41.71
C ASP A 144 -0.82 -8.11 42.83
N ALA A 145 -0.63 -6.80 42.99
CA ALA A 145 0.25 -6.19 43.98
C ALA A 145 -0.49 -5.77 45.29
N GLN A 146 -1.79 -6.02 45.42
CA GLN A 146 -2.60 -5.80 46.63
C GLN A 146 -2.94 -7.09 47.35
#